data_ad6d1f97fab479eeaba18f3baf11a39c
#
_entry.id   ad6d1f97fab479eeaba18f3baf11a39c
#
_cell.length_a   1.000
_cell.length_b   1.000
_cell.length_c   1.000
_cell.angle_alpha   90.00
_cell.angle_beta   90.00
_cell.angle_gamma   90.00
#
_symmetry.space_group_name_H-M   'P 1'
#
loop_
_entity.id
_entity.type
_entity.pdbx_description
1 polymer ?
#
loop_
_entity_poly.entity_id
_entity_poly.type
_entity_poly.pdbx_seq_one_letter_code
_entity_poly.pdbx_strand_id
1 'polypeptide(L)'
;MPVGERQKRALEHKDSGNKYFVQGNYSQAKVLYGRAIALDPSVPVYWSNRAACELKLEQHGLAIEDATKAIELDSGLVKAYYRRASAHLSILDPKSALPDLRKVVSLEPGNATVRAQLDATVKLVRRLEFEKAIRVEAGVPTSATVIDHLEHGTGGTGLRTDYDGPRLPTEETDGEPISPEVPGSAFLGRINETFIREMVDYFKAGKRLPLGIAWRIVLGALR
;
A
#
# COMPACT_ATOMS: atom_id res chain seq x y z
N MET A 1 -6.03 14.16 48.00
CA MET A 1 -5.11 13.03 48.22
C MET A 1 -3.70 13.49 47.88
N PRO A 2 -2.69 13.27 48.72
CA PRO A 2 -1.31 13.60 48.45
C PRO A 2 -0.79 12.91 47.16
N VAL A 3 0.15 13.55 46.44
CA VAL A 3 0.67 13.03 45.18
C VAL A 3 1.25 11.62 45.31
N GLY A 4 2.05 11.39 46.37
CA GLY A 4 2.63 10.06 46.64
C GLY A 4 1.62 8.96 46.88
N GLU A 5 0.50 9.28 47.56
CA GLU A 5 -0.57 8.31 47.79
C GLU A 5 -1.34 7.98 46.51
N ARG A 6 -1.54 8.98 45.62
CA ARG A 6 -2.14 8.74 44.29
C ARG A 6 -1.29 7.80 43.47
N GLN A 7 0.02 8.06 43.39
CA GLN A 7 0.97 7.23 42.63
C GLN A 7 1.02 5.79 43.17
N LYS A 8 1.04 5.62 44.49
CA LYS A 8 1.00 4.29 45.12
C LYS A 8 -0.26 3.51 44.71
N ARG A 9 -1.45 4.13 44.83
CA ARG A 9 -2.72 3.51 44.42
C ARG A 9 -2.79 3.22 42.93
N ALA A 10 -2.24 4.12 42.08
CA ALA A 10 -2.15 3.87 40.65
C ALA A 10 -1.32 2.61 40.35
N LEU A 11 -0.20 2.44 41.03
CA LEU A 11 0.66 1.27 40.90
C LEU A 11 -0.09 -0.01 41.36
N GLU A 12 -0.81 0.03 42.51
CA GLU A 12 -1.62 -1.09 42.99
C GLU A 12 -2.69 -1.51 41.98
N HIS A 13 -3.35 -0.53 41.34
CA HIS A 13 -4.30 -0.80 40.26
C HIS A 13 -3.64 -1.43 39.06
N LYS A 14 -2.46 -0.92 38.60
CA LYS A 14 -1.69 -1.51 37.51
C LYS A 14 -1.31 -2.97 37.81
N ASP A 15 -0.81 -3.25 39.01
CA ASP A 15 -0.38 -4.60 39.40
C ASP A 15 -1.57 -5.57 39.49
N SER A 16 -2.70 -5.09 39.98
CA SER A 16 -3.96 -5.87 39.96
C SER A 16 -4.43 -6.11 38.52
N GLY A 17 -4.33 -5.10 37.68
CA GLY A 17 -4.64 -5.20 36.23
C GLY A 17 -3.77 -6.25 35.54
N ASN A 18 -2.46 -6.29 35.83
CA ASN A 18 -1.55 -7.29 35.31
C ASN A 18 -1.96 -8.73 35.69
N LYS A 19 -2.44 -8.93 36.94
CA LYS A 19 -2.94 -10.26 37.41
C LYS A 19 -4.15 -10.69 36.57
N TYR A 20 -5.13 -9.80 36.37
CA TYR A 20 -6.31 -10.11 35.55
C TYR A 20 -5.95 -10.31 34.07
N PHE A 21 -5.00 -9.57 33.58
CA PHE A 21 -4.51 -9.74 32.18
C PHE A 21 -3.93 -11.14 31.97
N VAL A 22 -3.08 -11.62 32.89
CA VAL A 22 -2.51 -12.98 32.83
C VAL A 22 -3.58 -14.06 32.94
N GLN A 23 -4.66 -13.81 33.70
CA GLN A 23 -5.80 -14.71 33.82
C GLN A 23 -6.72 -14.69 32.59
N GLY A 24 -6.44 -13.85 31.58
CA GLY A 24 -7.30 -13.69 30.41
C GLY A 24 -8.53 -12.81 30.64
N ASN A 25 -8.71 -12.23 31.82
CA ASN A 25 -9.83 -11.35 32.13
C ASN A 25 -9.51 -9.91 31.69
N TYR A 26 -9.51 -9.70 30.38
CA TYR A 26 -9.11 -8.43 29.75
C TYR A 26 -10.06 -7.28 30.10
N SER A 27 -11.34 -7.56 30.30
CA SER A 27 -12.33 -6.54 30.66
C SER A 27 -12.05 -5.95 32.05
N GLN A 28 -11.74 -6.78 33.02
CA GLN A 28 -11.39 -6.32 34.38
C GLN A 28 -10.02 -5.64 34.40
N ALA A 29 -9.05 -6.19 33.69
CA ALA A 29 -7.74 -5.57 33.53
C ALA A 29 -7.84 -4.15 32.94
N LYS A 30 -8.64 -3.97 31.89
CA LYS A 30 -8.92 -2.66 31.25
C LYS A 30 -9.46 -1.65 32.26
N VAL A 31 -10.44 -2.03 33.08
CA VAL A 31 -11.00 -1.15 34.11
C VAL A 31 -9.94 -0.73 35.14
N LEU A 32 -9.10 -1.66 35.58
CA LEU A 32 -8.04 -1.36 36.53
C LEU A 32 -6.95 -0.45 35.98
N TYR A 33 -6.52 -0.68 34.73
CA TYR A 33 -5.60 0.26 34.06
C TYR A 33 -6.25 1.64 33.87
N GLY A 34 -7.56 1.70 33.57
CA GLY A 34 -8.31 2.96 33.52
C GLY A 34 -8.30 3.71 34.86
N ARG A 35 -8.44 3.00 35.98
CA ARG A 35 -8.31 3.59 37.34
C ARG A 35 -6.89 4.09 37.61
N ALA A 36 -5.87 3.35 37.18
CA ALA A 36 -4.48 3.79 37.29
C ALA A 36 -4.23 5.08 36.51
N ILE A 37 -4.73 5.17 35.27
CA ILE A 37 -4.65 6.37 34.43
C ILE A 37 -5.38 7.56 35.08
N ALA A 38 -6.57 7.33 35.66
CA ALA A 38 -7.32 8.39 36.34
C ALA A 38 -6.57 8.97 37.56
N LEU A 39 -5.75 8.17 38.22
CA LEU A 39 -4.92 8.60 39.34
C LEU A 39 -3.62 9.26 38.90
N ASP A 40 -2.98 8.76 37.85
CA ASP A 40 -1.75 9.30 37.29
C ASP A 40 -1.71 9.11 35.75
N PRO A 41 -2.20 10.09 34.98
CA PRO A 41 -2.24 10.00 33.53
C PRO A 41 -0.87 10.18 32.85
N SER A 42 0.18 10.57 33.60
CA SER A 42 1.50 10.85 33.05
C SER A 42 2.34 9.60 32.80
N VAL A 43 1.89 8.42 33.25
CA VAL A 43 2.64 7.17 33.14
C VAL A 43 2.28 6.41 31.85
N PRO A 44 3.19 6.34 30.86
CA PRO A 44 2.89 5.77 29.53
C PRO A 44 2.55 4.28 29.58
N VAL A 45 3.09 3.56 30.56
CA VAL A 45 2.87 2.12 30.73
C VAL A 45 1.40 1.77 31.00
N TYR A 46 0.66 2.62 31.71
CA TYR A 46 -0.76 2.37 31.99
C TYR A 46 -1.61 2.40 30.73
N TRP A 47 -1.39 3.43 29.88
CA TRP A 47 -2.03 3.57 28.60
C TRP A 47 -1.67 2.40 27.67
N SER A 48 -0.40 2.07 27.57
CA SER A 48 0.05 0.94 26.76
C SER A 48 -0.56 -0.38 27.23
N ASN A 49 -0.66 -0.64 28.55
CA ASN A 49 -1.27 -1.87 29.06
C ASN A 49 -2.78 -1.90 28.81
N ARG A 50 -3.49 -0.76 28.88
CA ARG A 50 -4.91 -0.70 28.53
C ARG A 50 -5.11 -0.99 27.05
N ALA A 51 -4.27 -0.44 26.17
CA ALA A 51 -4.27 -0.76 24.74
C ALA A 51 -4.10 -2.28 24.47
N ALA A 52 -3.28 -2.97 25.27
CA ALA A 52 -3.15 -4.43 25.14
C ALA A 52 -4.44 -5.18 25.48
N CYS A 53 -5.20 -4.71 26.49
CA CYS A 53 -6.51 -5.26 26.79
C CYS A 53 -7.50 -5.01 25.65
N GLU A 54 -7.49 -3.81 25.09
CA GLU A 54 -8.37 -3.39 24.02
C GLU A 54 -8.13 -4.20 22.75
N LEU A 55 -6.88 -4.50 22.41
CA LEU A 55 -6.54 -5.43 21.33
C LEU A 55 -7.14 -6.80 21.55
N LYS A 56 -7.08 -7.32 22.77
CA LYS A 56 -7.65 -8.63 23.12
C LYS A 56 -9.19 -8.65 23.14
N LEU A 57 -9.79 -7.48 23.32
CA LEU A 57 -11.24 -7.26 23.27
C LEU A 57 -11.72 -6.79 21.87
N GLU A 58 -10.84 -6.82 20.87
CA GLU A 58 -11.10 -6.38 19.49
C GLU A 58 -11.55 -4.91 19.37
N GLN A 59 -11.24 -4.09 20.37
CA GLN A 59 -11.53 -2.67 20.43
C GLN A 59 -10.37 -1.87 19.79
N HIS A 60 -10.12 -2.13 18.51
CA HIS A 60 -8.91 -1.67 17.84
C HIS A 60 -8.77 -0.14 17.77
N GLY A 61 -9.87 0.59 17.61
CA GLY A 61 -9.85 2.07 17.62
C GLY A 61 -9.35 2.63 18.95
N LEU A 62 -9.87 2.13 20.08
CA LEU A 62 -9.43 2.54 21.41
C LEU A 62 -7.96 2.15 21.66
N ALA A 63 -7.55 0.97 21.19
CA ALA A 63 -6.16 0.53 21.29
C ALA A 63 -5.19 1.46 20.54
N ILE A 64 -5.59 2.03 19.39
CA ILE A 64 -4.80 3.02 18.64
C ILE A 64 -4.68 4.32 19.45
N GLU A 65 -5.78 4.80 20.02
CA GLU A 65 -5.80 6.03 20.83
C GLU A 65 -4.90 5.89 22.06
N ASP A 66 -5.05 4.84 22.82
CA ASP A 66 -4.27 4.56 24.02
C ASP A 66 -2.77 4.36 23.72
N ALA A 67 -2.47 3.59 22.67
CA ALA A 67 -1.08 3.40 22.25
C ALA A 67 -0.45 4.72 21.76
N THR A 68 -1.22 5.56 21.07
CA THR A 68 -0.76 6.89 20.65
C THR A 68 -0.46 7.76 21.85
N LYS A 69 -1.34 7.76 22.86
CA LYS A 69 -1.12 8.49 24.09
C LYS A 69 0.13 8.02 24.85
N ALA A 70 0.35 6.72 24.88
CA ALA A 70 1.57 6.13 25.46
C ALA A 70 2.84 6.58 24.73
N ILE A 71 2.81 6.68 23.40
CA ILE A 71 3.94 7.13 22.57
C ILE A 71 4.20 8.64 22.76
N GLU A 72 3.15 9.44 22.89
CA GLU A 72 3.29 10.89 23.18
C GLU A 72 3.99 11.12 24.52
N LEU A 73 3.70 10.29 25.52
CA LEU A 73 4.31 10.38 26.85
C LEU A 73 5.74 9.80 26.88
N ASP A 74 6.00 8.74 26.12
CA ASP A 74 7.32 8.10 26.01
C ASP A 74 7.53 7.55 24.59
N SER A 75 8.30 8.28 23.79
CA SER A 75 8.65 7.90 22.42
C SER A 75 9.64 6.73 22.35
N GLY A 76 10.17 6.25 23.46
CA GLY A 76 11.00 5.05 23.58
C GLY A 76 10.23 3.78 23.92
N LEU A 77 8.92 3.85 24.22
CA LEU A 77 8.14 2.71 24.67
C LEU A 77 7.80 1.76 23.50
N VAL A 78 8.69 0.84 23.21
CA VAL A 78 8.59 -0.14 22.09
C VAL A 78 7.25 -0.87 22.05
N LYS A 79 6.74 -1.28 23.21
CA LYS A 79 5.46 -2.00 23.33
C LYS A 79 4.27 -1.19 22.81
N ALA A 80 4.29 0.13 22.94
CA ALA A 80 3.20 0.98 22.48
C ALA A 80 3.15 1.02 20.94
N TYR A 81 4.30 1.17 20.28
CA TYR A 81 4.38 1.09 18.81
C TYR A 81 3.90 -0.26 18.29
N TYR A 82 4.35 -1.35 18.90
CA TYR A 82 3.93 -2.70 18.48
C TYR A 82 2.41 -2.89 18.61
N ARG A 83 1.81 -2.40 19.70
CA ARG A 83 0.36 -2.47 19.94
C ARG A 83 -0.43 -1.65 18.94
N ARG A 84 0.05 -0.43 18.63
CA ARG A 84 -0.59 0.43 17.63
C ARG A 84 -0.51 -0.19 16.24
N ALA A 85 0.65 -0.70 15.85
CA ALA A 85 0.81 -1.44 14.60
C ALA A 85 -0.11 -2.65 14.51
N SER A 86 -0.22 -3.44 15.60
CA SER A 86 -1.12 -4.59 15.66
C SER A 86 -2.58 -4.18 15.50
N ALA A 87 -3.01 -3.07 16.12
CA ALA A 87 -4.35 -2.54 15.96
C ALA A 87 -4.63 -2.09 14.52
N HIS A 88 -3.70 -1.38 13.89
CA HIS A 88 -3.82 -0.98 12.48
C HIS A 88 -3.91 -2.20 11.55
N LEU A 89 -3.11 -3.23 11.78
CA LEU A 89 -3.21 -4.47 10.97
C LEU A 89 -4.55 -5.18 11.17
N SER A 90 -5.10 -5.18 12.37
CA SER A 90 -6.40 -5.79 12.65
C SER A 90 -7.57 -5.08 11.97
N ILE A 91 -7.48 -3.77 11.75
CA ILE A 91 -8.47 -3.01 10.98
C ILE A 91 -8.15 -2.93 9.48
N LEU A 92 -7.24 -3.80 8.99
CA LEU A 92 -6.83 -3.88 7.59
C LEU A 92 -6.20 -2.58 7.05
N ASP A 93 -5.53 -1.82 7.90
CA ASP A 93 -4.72 -0.65 7.52
C ASP A 93 -3.22 -0.92 7.66
N PRO A 94 -2.63 -1.70 6.74
CA PRO A 94 -1.21 -2.03 6.80
C PRO A 94 -0.30 -0.82 6.52
N LYS A 95 -0.81 0.23 5.85
CA LYS A 95 -0.02 1.44 5.57
C LYS A 95 0.32 2.18 6.86
N SER A 96 -0.66 2.37 7.74
CA SER A 96 -0.47 3.02 9.04
C SER A 96 0.34 2.17 10.02
N ALA A 97 0.37 0.85 9.87
CA ALA A 97 1.19 -0.04 10.69
C ALA A 97 2.70 0.03 10.37
N LEU A 98 3.07 0.34 9.11
CA LEU A 98 4.47 0.30 8.65
C LEU A 98 5.44 1.19 9.45
N PRO A 99 5.14 2.49 9.72
CA PRO A 99 6.06 3.36 10.46
C PRO A 99 6.32 2.82 11.87
N ASP A 100 5.30 2.28 12.53
CA ASP A 100 5.41 1.73 13.88
C ASP A 100 6.25 0.45 13.89
N LEU A 101 6.03 -0.48 12.97
CA LEU A 101 6.85 -1.68 12.84
C LEU A 101 8.33 -1.35 12.54
N ARG A 102 8.59 -0.37 11.68
CA ARG A 102 9.95 0.11 11.42
C ARG A 102 10.59 0.67 12.69
N LYS A 103 9.83 1.44 13.46
CA LYS A 103 10.28 2.01 14.74
C LYS A 103 10.63 0.90 15.74
N VAL A 104 9.77 -0.13 15.87
CA VAL A 104 10.06 -1.30 16.73
C VAL A 104 11.33 -2.01 16.30
N VAL A 105 11.51 -2.29 14.99
CA VAL A 105 12.73 -2.95 14.49
C VAL A 105 13.98 -2.08 14.71
N SER A 106 13.87 -0.76 14.64
CA SER A 106 15.00 0.14 14.92
C SER A 106 15.39 0.16 16.39
N LEU A 107 14.42 0.01 17.30
CA LEU A 107 14.66 -0.03 18.75
C LEU A 107 15.06 -1.42 19.24
N GLU A 108 14.54 -2.48 18.61
CA GLU A 108 14.82 -3.89 18.93
C GLU A 108 15.26 -4.67 17.68
N PRO A 109 16.46 -4.46 17.16
CA PRO A 109 16.89 -5.11 15.90
C PRO A 109 17.02 -6.63 15.99
N GLY A 110 17.14 -7.18 17.21
CA GLY A 110 17.18 -8.64 17.46
C GLY A 110 15.81 -9.32 17.42
N ASN A 111 14.70 -8.59 17.36
CA ASN A 111 13.34 -9.16 17.40
C ASN A 111 12.94 -9.73 16.02
N ALA A 112 13.26 -11.02 15.80
CA ALA A 112 13.00 -11.70 14.53
C ALA A 112 11.50 -11.73 14.16
N THR A 113 10.62 -11.86 15.16
CA THR A 113 9.18 -11.91 14.95
C THR A 113 8.65 -10.60 14.34
N VAL A 114 9.04 -9.46 14.92
CA VAL A 114 8.60 -8.15 14.39
C VAL A 114 9.22 -7.85 13.03
N ARG A 115 10.47 -8.30 12.80
CA ARG A 115 11.11 -8.17 11.49
C ARG A 115 10.34 -8.94 10.42
N ALA A 116 9.97 -10.19 10.69
CA ALA A 116 9.17 -10.99 9.76
C ALA A 116 7.78 -10.34 9.52
N GLN A 117 7.16 -9.78 10.55
CA GLN A 117 5.89 -9.07 10.44
C GLN A 117 6.03 -7.79 9.58
N LEU A 118 7.12 -7.03 9.77
CA LEU A 118 7.41 -5.87 8.92
C LEU A 118 7.56 -6.28 7.45
N ASP A 119 8.34 -7.32 7.16
CA ASP A 119 8.56 -7.80 5.78
C ASP A 119 7.25 -8.26 5.14
N ALA A 120 6.42 -8.99 5.86
CA ALA A 120 5.09 -9.39 5.40
C ALA A 120 4.18 -8.18 5.11
N THR A 121 4.19 -7.19 6.00
CA THR A 121 3.39 -5.96 5.85
C THR A 121 3.88 -5.12 4.66
N VAL A 122 5.19 -5.01 4.43
CA VAL A 122 5.75 -4.32 3.26
C VAL A 122 5.31 -5.00 1.96
N LYS A 123 5.37 -6.33 1.90
CA LYS A 123 4.89 -7.10 0.71
C LYS A 123 3.40 -6.87 0.48
N LEU A 124 2.59 -6.89 1.54
CA LEU A 124 1.16 -6.64 1.46
C LEU A 124 0.84 -5.24 0.92
N VAL A 125 1.50 -4.20 1.46
CA VAL A 125 1.28 -2.82 1.01
C VAL A 125 1.67 -2.66 -0.46
N ARG A 126 2.82 -3.22 -0.89
CA ARG A 126 3.23 -3.19 -2.31
C ARG A 126 2.21 -3.85 -3.21
N ARG A 127 1.66 -4.99 -2.79
CA ARG A 127 0.62 -5.68 -3.54
C ARG A 127 -0.65 -4.85 -3.66
N LEU A 128 -1.13 -4.27 -2.56
CA LEU A 128 -2.31 -3.40 -2.57
C LEU A 128 -2.12 -2.15 -3.43
N GLU A 129 -0.92 -1.57 -3.42
CA GLU A 129 -0.60 -0.42 -4.28
C GLU A 129 -0.54 -0.80 -5.75
N PHE A 130 0.03 -1.95 -6.07
CA PHE A 130 0.01 -2.50 -7.43
C PHE A 130 -1.42 -2.78 -7.89
N GLU A 131 -2.23 -3.50 -7.09
CA GLU A 131 -3.63 -3.78 -7.41
C GLU A 131 -4.45 -2.50 -7.59
N LYS A 132 -4.16 -1.46 -6.78
CA LYS A 132 -4.79 -0.14 -6.95
C LYS A 132 -4.37 0.54 -8.25
N ALA A 133 -3.09 0.44 -8.62
CA ALA A 133 -2.55 1.06 -9.82
C ALA A 133 -3.07 0.41 -11.11
N ILE A 134 -3.35 -0.90 -11.09
CA ILE A 134 -3.91 -1.63 -12.25
C ILE A 134 -5.44 -1.64 -12.29
N ARG A 135 -6.09 -1.22 -11.20
CA ARG A 135 -7.55 -1.09 -11.17
C ARG A 135 -7.94 0.13 -12.02
N VAL A 136 -8.23 -0.14 -13.27
CA VAL A 136 -8.82 0.85 -14.17
C VAL A 136 -10.22 1.19 -13.67
N GLU A 137 -10.54 2.47 -13.56
CA GLU A 137 -11.91 2.90 -13.27
C GLU A 137 -12.84 2.24 -14.31
N ALA A 138 -13.87 1.57 -13.81
CA ALA A 138 -14.84 0.89 -14.67
C ALA A 138 -15.52 1.93 -15.57
N GLY A 139 -15.15 1.99 -16.83
CA GLY A 139 -15.73 2.93 -17.80
C GLY A 139 -14.91 3.16 -19.07
N VAL A 140 -13.59 3.04 -19.01
CA VAL A 140 -12.76 3.23 -20.22
C VAL A 140 -11.83 2.03 -20.38
N PRO A 141 -11.94 1.25 -21.47
CA PRO A 141 -10.98 0.17 -21.75
C PRO A 141 -9.57 0.74 -21.79
N THR A 142 -8.61 0.05 -21.16
CA THR A 142 -7.19 0.47 -21.12
C THR A 142 -6.63 0.71 -22.52
N SER A 143 -7.11 -0.07 -23.49
CA SER A 143 -6.79 0.11 -24.92
C SER A 143 -7.26 1.47 -25.46
N ALA A 144 -8.46 1.92 -25.10
CA ALA A 144 -9.00 3.19 -25.59
C ALA A 144 -8.26 4.40 -24.98
N THR A 145 -7.90 4.37 -23.70
CA THR A 145 -7.09 5.42 -23.06
C THR A 145 -5.67 5.49 -23.60
N VAL A 146 -5.06 4.34 -23.86
CA VAL A 146 -3.71 4.30 -24.46
C VAL A 146 -3.75 4.81 -25.89
N ILE A 147 -4.78 4.46 -26.67
CA ILE A 147 -4.98 4.94 -28.04
C ILE A 147 -5.20 6.46 -28.03
N ASP A 148 -6.08 6.99 -27.18
CA ASP A 148 -6.34 8.43 -27.05
C ASP A 148 -5.06 9.21 -26.69
N HIS A 149 -4.24 8.71 -25.75
CA HIS A 149 -2.95 9.32 -25.43
C HIS A 149 -1.93 9.26 -26.56
N LEU A 150 -1.99 8.23 -27.40
CA LEU A 150 -1.13 8.10 -28.57
C LEU A 150 -1.57 9.02 -29.74
N GLU A 151 -2.88 9.25 -29.86
CA GLU A 151 -3.46 10.05 -30.93
C GLU A 151 -3.40 11.56 -30.64
N HIS A 152 -3.70 11.97 -29.40
CA HIS A 152 -3.85 13.40 -29.06
C HIS A 152 -2.62 14.06 -28.44
N GLY A 153 -1.53 13.31 -28.18
CA GLY A 153 -0.23 13.86 -27.79
C GLY A 153 -0.16 14.63 -26.46
N THR A 154 -1.21 14.55 -25.62
CA THR A 154 -1.36 15.37 -24.41
C THR A 154 -0.68 14.80 -23.15
N GLY A 155 -0.08 13.63 -23.24
CA GLY A 155 0.69 13.04 -22.14
C GLY A 155 2.18 13.06 -22.46
N GLY A 156 2.98 13.70 -21.62
CA GLY A 156 4.44 13.87 -21.72
C GLY A 156 5.30 12.60 -21.74
N THR A 157 4.82 11.54 -22.34
CA THR A 157 5.65 10.41 -22.80
C THR A 157 6.19 10.79 -24.16
N GLY A 158 7.36 11.44 -24.18
CA GLY A 158 8.03 11.88 -25.37
C GLY A 158 8.10 10.79 -26.45
N LEU A 159 7.12 10.77 -27.33
CA LEU A 159 7.26 10.11 -28.62
C LEU A 159 8.43 10.79 -29.28
N ARG A 160 9.57 10.12 -29.33
CA ARG A 160 10.71 10.65 -30.10
C ARG A 160 10.23 10.88 -31.52
N THR A 161 10.23 12.12 -31.92
CA THR A 161 9.89 12.56 -33.28
C THR A 161 10.94 12.12 -34.30
N ASP A 162 12.05 11.56 -33.82
CA ASP A 162 13.23 11.12 -34.60
C ASP A 162 13.22 9.61 -34.91
N TYR A 163 12.07 8.92 -34.80
CA TYR A 163 11.97 7.53 -35.18
C TYR A 163 12.07 7.34 -36.70
N ASP A 164 13.13 6.65 -37.12
CA ASP A 164 13.47 6.38 -38.53
C ASP A 164 13.16 4.93 -38.97
N GLY A 165 12.44 4.18 -38.15
CA GLY A 165 12.14 2.78 -38.42
C GLY A 165 10.83 2.53 -39.17
N PRO A 166 10.48 1.24 -39.38
CA PRO A 166 9.28 0.83 -40.11
C PRO A 166 8.01 1.42 -39.50
N ARG A 167 7.12 1.91 -40.33
CA ARG A 167 5.81 2.45 -39.93
C ARG A 167 4.74 1.42 -40.23
N LEU A 168 3.74 1.31 -39.31
CA LEU A 168 2.57 0.48 -39.58
C LEU A 168 1.89 0.95 -40.89
N PRO A 169 1.50 0.01 -41.75
CA PRO A 169 0.78 0.36 -42.98
C PRO A 169 -0.47 1.17 -42.63
N THR A 170 -0.70 2.25 -43.36
CA THR A 170 -1.95 3.03 -43.30
C THR A 170 -2.90 2.50 -44.38
N GLU A 171 -4.21 2.56 -44.12
CA GLU A 171 -5.27 1.94 -44.92
C GLU A 171 -5.29 2.37 -46.42
N GLU A 172 -4.56 3.40 -46.82
CA GLU A 172 -4.57 3.90 -48.18
C GLU A 172 -3.82 3.03 -49.20
N THR A 173 -3.08 2.00 -48.78
CA THR A 173 -2.24 1.18 -49.66
C THR A 173 -2.79 -0.18 -50.05
N ASP A 174 -3.84 -0.69 -49.43
CA ASP A 174 -4.32 -2.08 -49.63
C ASP A 174 -5.81 -2.23 -49.98
N GLY A 175 -6.44 -1.27 -50.61
CA GLY A 175 -7.57 -1.48 -51.55
C GLY A 175 -8.87 -2.14 -51.13
N GLU A 176 -9.13 -2.48 -49.88
CA GLU A 176 -10.44 -2.96 -49.41
C GLU A 176 -10.99 -2.09 -48.25
N PRO A 177 -12.23 -1.56 -48.36
CA PRO A 177 -12.82 -0.74 -47.35
C PRO A 177 -13.26 -1.61 -46.16
N ILE A 178 -12.78 -1.28 -44.95
CA ILE A 178 -13.26 -1.88 -43.72
C ILE A 178 -14.58 -1.22 -43.35
N SER A 179 -15.61 -2.04 -43.01
CA SER A 179 -16.92 -1.60 -42.55
C SER A 179 -16.87 -0.61 -41.36
N PRO A 180 -17.67 0.48 -41.40
CA PRO A 180 -17.59 1.58 -40.45
C PRO A 180 -18.26 1.31 -39.10
N GLU A 181 -18.42 0.06 -38.68
CA GLU A 181 -19.27 -0.27 -37.51
C GLU A 181 -18.56 -0.35 -36.16
N VAL A 182 -17.23 -0.11 -36.07
CA VAL A 182 -16.51 -0.09 -34.80
C VAL A 182 -15.78 1.24 -34.60
N PRO A 183 -16.22 2.10 -33.67
CA PRO A 183 -15.48 3.32 -33.34
C PRO A 183 -14.09 2.95 -32.81
N GLY A 184 -13.04 3.49 -33.43
CA GLY A 184 -11.64 3.27 -33.03
C GLY A 184 -10.86 2.27 -33.90
N SER A 185 -11.44 1.72 -34.99
CA SER A 185 -10.74 0.79 -35.87
C SER A 185 -9.81 1.47 -36.92
N ALA A 186 -9.90 2.76 -37.07
CA ALA A 186 -9.25 3.52 -38.15
C ALA A 186 -7.71 3.67 -38.04
N PHE A 187 -7.09 3.29 -36.91
CA PHE A 187 -5.66 3.62 -36.68
C PHE A 187 -4.71 2.42 -36.51
N LEU A 188 -5.19 1.21 -36.58
CA LEU A 188 -4.33 0.02 -36.47
C LEU A 188 -4.27 -0.70 -37.82
N GLY A 189 -3.39 -0.21 -38.71
CA GLY A 189 -3.08 -0.91 -39.93
C GLY A 189 -2.70 -2.37 -39.66
N ARG A 190 -3.13 -3.28 -40.52
CA ARG A 190 -2.80 -4.71 -40.41
C ARG A 190 -1.28 -4.90 -40.48
N ILE A 191 -0.74 -5.66 -39.53
CA ILE A 191 0.65 -6.10 -39.55
C ILE A 191 0.79 -7.03 -40.76
N ASN A 192 1.53 -6.60 -41.78
CA ASN A 192 1.80 -7.38 -42.98
C ASN A 192 3.23 -7.96 -42.97
N GLU A 193 3.50 -8.88 -43.90
CA GLU A 193 4.79 -9.55 -43.99
C GLU A 193 5.96 -8.55 -44.28
N THR A 194 5.72 -7.50 -45.06
CA THR A 194 6.69 -6.48 -45.32
C THR A 194 7.11 -5.75 -44.07
N PHE A 195 6.13 -5.30 -43.28
CA PHE A 195 6.38 -4.63 -42.00
C PHE A 195 7.16 -5.55 -41.02
N ILE A 196 6.84 -6.84 -40.98
CA ILE A 196 7.56 -7.80 -40.10
C ILE A 196 9.02 -7.93 -40.58
N ARG A 197 9.29 -8.02 -41.87
CA ARG A 197 10.64 -8.12 -42.42
C ARG A 197 11.46 -6.87 -42.07
N GLU A 198 10.92 -5.69 -42.36
CA GLU A 198 11.56 -4.43 -42.02
C GLU A 198 11.84 -4.28 -40.53
N MET A 199 10.92 -4.72 -39.66
CA MET A 199 11.13 -4.73 -38.22
C MET A 199 12.25 -5.68 -37.80
N VAL A 200 12.35 -6.88 -38.40
CA VAL A 200 13.44 -7.81 -38.12
C VAL A 200 14.79 -7.18 -38.51
N ASP A 201 14.86 -6.54 -39.65
CA ASP A 201 16.09 -5.89 -40.11
C ASP A 201 16.47 -4.66 -39.26
N TYR A 202 15.47 -3.90 -38.80
CA TYR A 202 15.64 -2.81 -37.85
C TYR A 202 16.24 -3.30 -36.50
N PHE A 203 15.76 -4.44 -35.98
CA PHE A 203 16.33 -5.04 -34.80
C PHE A 203 17.72 -5.66 -35.00
N LYS A 204 17.96 -6.28 -36.16
CA LYS A 204 19.29 -6.79 -36.52
C LYS A 204 20.35 -5.67 -36.61
N ALA A 205 19.92 -4.45 -36.95
CA ALA A 205 20.75 -3.25 -36.90
C ALA A 205 21.01 -2.70 -35.50
N GLY A 206 20.54 -3.39 -34.45
CA GLY A 206 20.71 -3.00 -33.05
C GLY A 206 19.85 -1.81 -32.59
N LYS A 207 18.88 -1.41 -33.40
CA LYS A 207 18.01 -0.28 -33.10
C LYS A 207 16.89 -0.71 -32.11
N ARG A 208 16.39 0.26 -31.32
CA ARG A 208 15.34 0.03 -30.30
C ARG A 208 14.06 0.74 -30.69
N LEU A 209 12.93 0.03 -30.51
CA LEU A 209 11.62 0.62 -30.72
C LEU A 209 11.28 1.65 -29.62
N PRO A 210 10.77 2.82 -30.00
CA PRO A 210 10.07 3.69 -29.06
C PRO A 210 8.86 2.97 -28.46
N LEU A 211 8.61 3.21 -27.17
CA LEU A 211 7.56 2.53 -26.42
C LEU A 211 6.18 2.65 -27.08
N GLY A 212 5.85 3.82 -27.62
CA GLY A 212 4.58 4.07 -28.31
C GLY A 212 4.37 3.19 -29.55
N ILE A 213 5.44 2.91 -30.32
CA ILE A 213 5.36 2.02 -31.47
C ILE A 213 5.25 0.55 -31.06
N ALA A 214 6.00 0.17 -30.03
CA ALA A 214 5.89 -1.18 -29.47
C ALA A 214 4.45 -1.49 -29.02
N TRP A 215 3.78 -0.54 -28.34
CA TRP A 215 2.38 -0.69 -27.94
C TRP A 215 1.42 -0.79 -29.12
N ARG A 216 1.60 0.00 -30.18
CA ARG A 216 0.76 -0.10 -31.40
C ARG A 216 0.87 -1.47 -32.06
N ILE A 217 2.08 -2.04 -32.12
CA ILE A 217 2.30 -3.39 -32.65
C ILE A 217 1.58 -4.44 -31.79
N VAL A 218 1.72 -4.37 -30.46
CA VAL A 218 1.05 -5.30 -29.56
C VAL A 218 -0.47 -5.21 -29.67
N LEU A 219 -1.04 -4.00 -29.73
CA LEU A 219 -2.48 -3.81 -29.88
C LEU A 219 -2.99 -4.25 -31.26
N GLY A 220 -2.19 -4.12 -32.31
CA GLY A 220 -2.49 -4.60 -33.66
C GLY A 220 -2.47 -6.14 -33.76
N ALA A 221 -1.63 -6.81 -32.96
CA ALA A 221 -1.54 -8.27 -32.94
C ALA A 221 -2.63 -8.94 -32.09
N LEU A 222 -3.32 -8.20 -31.21
CA LEU A 222 -4.40 -8.69 -30.34
C LEU A 222 -5.80 -8.65 -31.00
N ARG A 223 -5.89 -8.19 -32.22
CA ARG A 223 -7.10 -8.20 -33.08
C ARG A 223 -7.01 -9.28 -34.15
#